data_947804148b1cb1103d6fdd9b149728d9
#
_entry.id   947804148b1cb1103d6fdd9b149728d9
#
_cell.length_a   1.000
_cell.length_b   1.000
_cell.length_c   1.000
_cell.angle_alpha   90.00
_cell.angle_beta   90.00
_cell.angle_gamma   90.00
#
_symmetry.space_group_name_H-M   'P 1'
#
loop_
_entity.id
_entity.type
_entity.pdbx_description
1 polymer ?
#
loop_
_entity_poly.entity_id
_entity_poly.type
_entity_poly.pdbx_seq_one_letter_code
_entity_poly.pdbx_strand_id
1 'polypeptide(L)'
;MENKQGYDPSEFEDDDYTTPQPDAGKSIRGYRIVIIILSVILAALSVLYFSIHRQQMLDNELLQADRDSIQNDLGRLMTDYDGLRISNDSISAGLTLERERADSLMTRLKKERSWNLAKIKQYEKEVGTLRTIMKGYVKQI
;
A
#
# COMPACT_ATOMS: atom_id res chain seq x y z
N MET A 1 -81.63 -7.96 -64.74
CA MET A 1 -80.39 -8.75 -65.05
C MET A 1 -79.47 -8.51 -63.86
N GLU A 2 -79.47 -9.48 -63.03
CA GLU A 2 -78.84 -9.45 -61.68
C GLU A 2 -77.49 -10.20 -61.79
N ASN A 3 -76.42 -9.44 -61.58
CA ASN A 3 -75.08 -10.02 -61.60
C ASN A 3 -74.62 -10.24 -60.13
N LYS A 4 -74.85 -11.43 -59.61
CA LYS A 4 -74.32 -11.90 -58.38
C LYS A 4 -72.84 -12.27 -58.57
N GLN A 5 -71.98 -11.36 -58.16
CA GLN A 5 -70.59 -11.67 -57.99
C GLN A 5 -70.44 -12.50 -56.70
N GLY A 6 -70.09 -13.79 -56.88
CA GLY A 6 -69.81 -14.69 -55.75
C GLY A 6 -68.55 -14.25 -55.00
N TYR A 7 -68.73 -14.04 -53.75
CA TYR A 7 -67.62 -13.86 -52.81
C TYR A 7 -66.99 -15.25 -52.56
N ASP A 8 -65.73 -15.39 -52.95
CA ASP A 8 -64.94 -16.60 -52.68
C ASP A 8 -64.23 -16.42 -51.34
N PRO A 9 -64.58 -17.21 -50.32
CA PRO A 9 -63.96 -17.11 -48.98
C PRO A 9 -62.59 -17.80 -48.87
N SER A 10 -61.99 -18.27 -49.98
CA SER A 10 -60.72 -19.02 -49.95
C SER A 10 -59.48 -18.15 -50.16
N GLU A 11 -59.62 -16.83 -50.30
CA GLU A 11 -58.51 -15.89 -50.50
C GLU A 11 -58.12 -15.16 -49.21
N PHE A 12 -58.17 -15.83 -48.05
CA PHE A 12 -57.38 -15.44 -46.89
C PHE A 12 -56.04 -16.19 -46.99
N GLU A 13 -55.08 -15.54 -47.63
CA GLU A 13 -53.67 -15.90 -47.41
C GLU A 13 -53.38 -15.67 -45.93
N ASP A 14 -53.16 -16.78 -45.21
CA ASP A 14 -52.53 -16.80 -43.93
C ASP A 14 -51.16 -16.14 -44.07
N ASP A 15 -51.05 -14.85 -43.88
CA ASP A 15 -49.81 -14.20 -43.59
C ASP A 15 -49.26 -14.81 -42.31
N ASP A 16 -48.47 -15.84 -42.49
CA ASP A 16 -47.68 -16.50 -41.45
C ASP A 16 -46.66 -15.46 -40.91
N TYR A 17 -47.13 -14.62 -40.02
CA TYR A 17 -46.26 -13.80 -39.19
C TYR A 17 -45.52 -14.74 -38.26
N THR A 18 -44.52 -15.44 -38.80
CA THR A 18 -43.47 -16.06 -37.98
C THR A 18 -42.74 -14.94 -37.28
N THR A 19 -43.25 -14.53 -36.10
CA THR A 19 -42.45 -13.77 -35.15
C THR A 19 -41.17 -14.56 -34.90
N PRO A 20 -39.99 -14.00 -35.15
CA PRO A 20 -38.75 -14.67 -34.83
C PRO A 20 -38.73 -14.89 -33.32
N GLN A 21 -38.95 -16.15 -32.93
CA GLN A 21 -38.76 -16.55 -31.54
C GLN A 21 -37.27 -16.33 -31.22
N PRO A 22 -36.93 -15.50 -30.26
CA PRO A 22 -35.52 -15.36 -29.86
C PRO A 22 -35.05 -16.72 -29.40
N ASP A 23 -33.97 -17.20 -30.02
CA ASP A 23 -33.28 -18.45 -29.71
C ASP A 23 -32.84 -18.42 -28.22
N ALA A 24 -33.77 -18.69 -27.33
CA ALA A 24 -33.56 -18.67 -25.88
C ALA A 24 -32.47 -19.67 -25.42
N GLY A 25 -32.24 -20.72 -26.24
CA GLY A 25 -31.23 -21.72 -25.94
C GLY A 25 -29.78 -21.27 -26.18
N LYS A 26 -29.54 -20.42 -27.18
CA LYS A 26 -28.20 -19.89 -27.47
C LYS A 26 -27.83 -18.74 -26.51
N SER A 27 -28.78 -17.91 -26.13
CA SER A 27 -28.60 -16.83 -25.18
C SER A 27 -28.20 -17.32 -23.77
N ILE A 28 -28.82 -18.39 -23.29
CA ILE A 28 -28.56 -18.94 -21.95
C ILE A 28 -27.13 -19.53 -21.83
N ARG A 29 -26.64 -20.19 -22.89
CA ARG A 29 -25.26 -20.71 -22.91
C ARG A 29 -24.24 -19.58 -22.95
N GLY A 30 -24.45 -18.57 -23.76
CA GLY A 30 -23.60 -17.40 -23.83
C GLY A 30 -23.55 -16.64 -22.48
N TYR A 31 -24.69 -16.47 -21.84
CA TYR A 31 -24.78 -15.81 -20.53
C TYR A 31 -24.05 -16.58 -19.42
N ARG A 32 -24.12 -17.91 -19.40
CA ARG A 32 -23.37 -18.76 -18.45
C ARG A 32 -21.86 -18.63 -18.63
N ILE A 33 -21.39 -18.59 -19.87
CA ILE A 33 -19.96 -18.42 -20.19
C ILE A 33 -19.48 -17.04 -19.69
N VAL A 34 -20.26 -15.99 -19.93
CA VAL A 34 -19.94 -14.63 -19.48
C VAL A 34 -19.88 -14.56 -17.94
N ILE A 35 -20.82 -15.19 -17.24
CA ILE A 35 -20.80 -15.25 -15.77
C ILE A 35 -19.56 -15.97 -15.26
N ILE A 36 -19.19 -17.09 -15.86
CA ILE A 36 -17.99 -17.84 -15.44
C ILE A 36 -16.73 -17.00 -15.65
N ILE A 37 -16.58 -16.36 -16.81
CA ILE A 37 -15.44 -15.49 -17.10
C ILE A 37 -15.39 -14.33 -16.09
N LEU A 38 -16.52 -13.68 -15.84
CA LEU A 38 -16.61 -12.58 -14.88
C LEU A 38 -16.26 -13.02 -13.46
N SER A 39 -16.71 -14.22 -13.06
CA SER A 39 -16.39 -14.79 -11.74
C SER A 39 -14.90 -15.09 -11.59
N VAL A 40 -14.25 -15.60 -12.63
CA VAL A 40 -12.80 -15.87 -12.65
C VAL A 40 -12.02 -14.56 -12.54
N ILE A 41 -12.42 -13.53 -13.30
CA ILE A 41 -11.79 -12.20 -13.23
C ILE A 41 -11.95 -11.61 -11.84
N LEU A 42 -13.13 -11.69 -11.24
CA LEU A 42 -13.40 -11.18 -9.90
C LEU A 42 -12.57 -11.90 -8.84
N ALA A 43 -12.45 -13.22 -8.94
CA ALA A 43 -11.60 -14.03 -8.06
C ALA A 43 -10.12 -13.65 -8.19
N ALA A 44 -9.62 -13.48 -9.42
CA ALA A 44 -8.24 -13.05 -9.67
C ALA A 44 -7.97 -11.64 -9.09
N LEU A 45 -8.87 -10.69 -9.29
CA LEU A 45 -8.78 -9.34 -8.72
C LEU A 45 -8.79 -9.36 -7.18
N SER A 46 -9.62 -10.23 -6.58
CA SER A 46 -9.68 -10.40 -5.12
C SER A 46 -8.36 -10.91 -4.54
N VAL A 47 -7.74 -11.89 -5.21
CA VAL A 47 -6.43 -12.43 -4.79
C VAL A 47 -5.34 -11.35 -4.92
N LEU A 48 -5.32 -10.59 -6.01
CA LEU A 48 -4.37 -9.50 -6.20
C LEU A 48 -4.56 -8.41 -5.14
N TYR A 49 -5.80 -7.98 -4.91
CA TYR A 49 -6.11 -6.98 -3.88
C TYR A 49 -5.66 -7.43 -2.49
N PHE A 50 -5.95 -8.68 -2.12
CA PHE A 50 -5.56 -9.24 -0.82
C PHE A 50 -4.02 -9.37 -0.69
N SER A 51 -3.32 -9.75 -1.77
CA SER A 51 -1.87 -9.84 -1.79
C SER A 51 -1.21 -8.47 -1.60
N ILE A 52 -1.68 -7.45 -2.33
CA ILE A 52 -1.18 -6.07 -2.20
C ILE A 52 -1.45 -5.51 -0.80
N HIS A 53 -2.63 -5.75 -0.27
CA HIS A 53 -3.01 -5.26 1.06
C HIS A 53 -2.18 -5.91 2.17
N ARG A 54 -1.90 -7.21 2.07
CA ARG A 54 -1.00 -7.92 2.98
C ARG A 54 0.42 -7.36 2.96
N GLN A 55 0.93 -7.08 1.78
CA GLN A 55 2.27 -6.52 1.61
C GLN A 55 2.39 -5.14 2.25
N GLN A 56 1.38 -4.28 2.07
CA GLN A 56 1.33 -2.96 2.72
C GLN A 56 1.27 -3.03 4.25
N MET A 57 0.56 -4.00 4.83
CA MET A 57 0.53 -4.19 6.28
C MET A 57 1.89 -4.62 6.82
N LEU A 58 2.55 -5.58 6.17
CA LEU A 58 3.89 -6.03 6.54
C LEU A 58 4.94 -4.92 6.43
N ASP A 59 4.88 -4.13 5.35
CA ASP A 59 5.78 -3.01 5.15
C ASP A 59 5.58 -1.93 6.23
N ASN A 60 4.35 -1.66 6.64
CA ASN A 60 4.06 -0.71 7.70
C ASN A 60 4.55 -1.20 9.08
N GLU A 61 4.39 -2.48 9.40
CA GLU A 61 4.89 -3.07 10.65
C GLU A 61 6.42 -3.04 10.70
N LEU A 62 7.10 -3.37 9.60
CA LEU A 62 8.54 -3.30 9.49
C LEU A 62 9.07 -1.87 9.64
N LEU A 63 8.46 -0.91 8.94
CA LEU A 63 8.83 0.51 9.07
C LEU A 63 8.61 1.05 10.48
N GLN A 64 7.57 0.61 11.17
CA GLN A 64 7.34 0.97 12.56
C GLN A 64 8.38 0.37 13.49
N ALA A 65 8.73 -0.91 13.31
CA ALA A 65 9.78 -1.56 14.08
C ALA A 65 11.15 -0.90 13.87
N ASP A 66 11.49 -0.56 12.63
CA ASP A 66 12.73 0.15 12.30
C ASP A 66 12.77 1.55 12.93
N ARG A 67 11.66 2.28 12.87
CA ARG A 67 11.51 3.58 13.53
C ARG A 67 11.74 3.48 15.04
N ASP A 68 11.12 2.50 15.68
CA ASP A 68 11.23 2.30 17.13
C ASP A 68 12.65 1.88 17.51
N SER A 69 13.33 1.09 16.68
CA SER A 69 14.74 0.75 16.83
C SER A 69 15.64 2.00 16.76
N ILE A 70 15.44 2.85 15.76
CA ILE A 70 16.18 4.12 15.61
C ILE A 70 15.94 5.03 16.82
N GLN A 71 14.70 5.11 17.30
CA GLN A 71 14.38 5.91 18.50
C GLN A 71 15.10 5.40 19.74
N ASN A 72 15.15 4.09 19.94
CA ASN A 72 15.90 3.48 21.03
C ASN A 72 17.41 3.73 20.93
N ASP A 73 17.96 3.58 19.73
CA ASP A 73 19.38 3.87 19.48
C ASP A 73 19.76 5.30 19.76
N LEU A 74 18.92 6.26 19.35
CA LEU A 74 19.09 7.67 19.67
C LEU A 74 19.01 7.93 21.17
N GLY A 75 18.04 7.33 21.86
CA GLY A 75 17.91 7.44 23.31
C GLY A 75 19.15 6.96 24.06
N ARG A 76 19.71 5.81 23.64
CA ARG A 76 20.97 5.29 24.19
C ARG A 76 22.14 6.21 23.91
N LEU A 77 22.28 6.69 22.66
CA LEU A 77 23.34 7.64 22.29
C LEU A 77 23.28 8.90 23.12
N MET A 78 22.10 9.47 23.34
CA MET A 78 21.94 10.67 24.18
C MET A 78 22.40 10.41 25.62
N THR A 79 22.06 9.25 26.19
CA THR A 79 22.50 8.85 27.53
C THR A 79 24.02 8.65 27.58
N ASP A 80 24.60 8.03 26.54
CA ASP A 80 26.03 7.82 26.45
C ASP A 80 26.82 9.13 26.33
N TYR A 81 26.32 10.09 25.51
CA TYR A 81 26.89 11.42 25.42
C TYR A 81 26.81 12.18 26.75
N ASP A 82 25.70 12.08 27.47
CA ASP A 82 25.56 12.71 28.80
C ASP A 82 26.53 12.07 29.81
N GLY A 83 26.68 10.75 29.78
CA GLY A 83 27.64 10.04 30.65
C GLY A 83 29.09 10.46 30.39
N LEU A 84 29.49 10.53 29.12
CA LEU A 84 30.83 10.94 28.72
C LEU A 84 31.08 12.43 29.09
N ARG A 85 30.10 13.30 28.92
CA ARG A 85 30.19 14.73 29.24
C ARG A 85 30.44 14.97 30.73
N ILE A 86 29.74 14.24 31.60
CA ILE A 86 29.90 14.35 33.05
C ILE A 86 31.30 13.86 33.48
N SER A 87 31.84 12.86 32.82
CA SER A 87 33.10 12.25 33.16
C SER A 87 34.33 12.98 32.62
N ASN A 88 34.17 13.89 31.67
CA ASN A 88 35.29 14.46 30.89
C ASN A 88 35.08 15.94 30.55
N ASP A 89 35.54 16.83 31.40
CA ASP A 89 35.40 18.28 31.23
C ASP A 89 36.09 18.82 29.97
N SER A 90 37.23 18.25 29.58
CA SER A 90 38.04 18.74 28.45
C SER A 90 37.35 18.58 27.10
N ILE A 91 36.41 17.63 26.96
CA ILE A 91 35.64 17.36 25.74
C ILE A 91 34.16 17.69 25.88
N SER A 92 33.74 18.21 27.00
CA SER A 92 32.33 18.43 27.35
C SER A 92 31.59 19.34 26.34
N ALA A 93 32.24 20.36 25.81
CA ALA A 93 31.66 21.29 24.86
C ALA A 93 31.32 20.55 23.52
N GLY A 94 32.22 19.72 23.01
CA GLY A 94 32.00 18.92 21.83
C GLY A 94 30.89 17.89 22.03
N LEU A 95 30.90 17.21 23.17
CA LEU A 95 29.87 16.22 23.53
C LEU A 95 28.48 16.88 23.69
N THR A 96 28.42 18.10 24.23
CA THR A 96 27.16 18.86 24.33
C THR A 96 26.59 19.14 22.94
N LEU A 97 27.41 19.58 22.00
CA LEU A 97 26.99 19.84 20.62
C LEU A 97 26.45 18.56 19.92
N GLU A 98 27.15 17.44 20.09
CA GLU A 98 26.70 16.18 19.47
C GLU A 98 25.45 15.63 20.15
N ARG A 99 25.30 15.84 21.44
CA ARG A 99 24.08 15.49 22.17
C ARG A 99 22.88 16.33 21.70
N GLU A 100 23.07 17.62 21.43
CA GLU A 100 22.03 18.50 20.86
C GLU A 100 21.64 18.06 19.43
N ARG A 101 22.60 17.60 18.63
CA ARG A 101 22.33 17.01 17.31
C ARG A 101 21.48 15.75 17.42
N ALA A 102 21.78 14.88 18.38
CA ALA A 102 20.98 13.69 18.66
C ALA A 102 19.55 14.04 19.10
N ASP A 103 19.39 15.05 19.94
CA ASP A 103 18.08 15.55 20.39
C ASP A 103 17.27 16.16 19.24
N SER A 104 17.92 16.94 18.37
CA SER A 104 17.30 17.47 17.16
C SER A 104 16.85 16.35 16.22
N LEU A 105 17.66 15.31 16.05
CA LEU A 105 17.31 14.14 15.25
C LEU A 105 16.12 13.39 15.84
N MET A 106 16.10 13.19 17.16
CA MET A 106 14.98 12.59 17.88
C MET A 106 13.68 13.37 17.68
N THR A 107 13.77 14.72 17.77
CA THR A 107 12.63 15.61 17.59
C THR A 107 12.09 15.53 16.16
N ARG A 108 12.97 15.49 15.15
CA ARG A 108 12.58 15.29 13.75
C ARG A 108 11.91 13.94 13.55
N LEU A 109 12.49 12.89 14.12
CA LEU A 109 11.95 11.54 14.04
C LEU A 109 10.54 11.45 14.64
N LYS A 110 10.31 12.06 15.79
CA LYS A 110 8.98 12.08 16.44
C LYS A 110 7.93 12.88 15.65
N LYS A 111 8.35 13.90 14.90
CA LYS A 111 7.46 14.73 14.06
C LYS A 111 7.18 14.13 12.68
N GLU A 112 7.95 13.13 12.27
CA GLU A 112 7.78 12.51 10.95
C GLU A 112 6.45 11.77 10.86
N ARG A 113 5.61 12.16 9.90
CA ARG A 113 4.27 11.59 9.72
C ARG A 113 4.21 10.53 8.63
N SER A 114 5.09 10.62 7.65
CA SER A 114 5.14 9.68 6.54
C SER A 114 6.46 8.92 6.55
N TRP A 115 6.41 7.63 6.80
CA TRP A 115 7.57 6.75 6.83
C TRP A 115 7.70 5.99 5.52
N ASN A 116 8.92 5.89 5.04
CA ASN A 116 9.30 5.03 3.92
C ASN A 116 10.74 4.55 4.11
N LEU A 117 11.15 3.56 3.32
CA LEU A 117 12.47 2.95 3.43
C LEU A 117 13.61 3.96 3.23
N ALA A 118 13.44 4.96 2.36
CA ALA A 118 14.44 5.99 2.13
C ALA A 118 14.68 6.85 3.38
N LYS A 119 13.61 7.22 4.08
CA LYS A 119 13.70 7.97 5.35
C LYS A 119 14.33 7.14 6.46
N ILE A 120 13.95 5.87 6.59
CA ILE A 120 14.57 4.95 7.54
C ILE A 120 16.08 4.90 7.32
N LYS A 121 16.54 4.66 6.10
CA LYS A 121 17.97 4.65 5.76
C LYS A 121 18.68 5.97 6.04
N GLN A 122 18.01 7.10 5.83
CA GLN A 122 18.55 8.42 6.16
C GLN A 122 18.77 8.56 7.66
N TYR A 123 17.79 8.24 8.49
CA TYR A 123 17.89 8.29 9.95
C TYR A 123 18.95 7.32 10.48
N GLU A 124 19.00 6.09 9.97
CA GLU A 124 20.04 5.11 10.33
C GLU A 124 21.45 5.63 10.03
N LYS A 125 21.63 6.28 8.87
CA LYS A 125 22.90 6.90 8.50
C LYS A 125 23.29 8.03 9.46
N GLU A 126 22.34 8.89 9.82
CA GLU A 126 22.59 10.00 10.76
C GLU A 126 22.92 9.47 12.17
N VAL A 127 22.20 8.45 12.65
CA VAL A 127 22.50 7.77 13.93
C VAL A 127 23.87 7.09 13.88
N GLY A 128 24.21 6.43 12.78
CA GLY A 128 25.52 5.82 12.57
C GLY A 128 26.66 6.83 12.61
N THR A 129 26.45 8.03 12.04
CA THR A 129 27.40 9.14 12.09
C THR A 129 27.62 9.60 13.53
N LEU A 130 26.55 9.86 14.29
CA LEU A 130 26.63 10.24 15.70
C LEU A 130 27.35 9.18 16.54
N ARG A 131 27.09 7.90 16.31
CA ARG A 131 27.76 6.79 16.99
C ARG A 131 29.26 6.76 16.66
N THR A 132 29.65 7.03 15.42
CA THR A 132 31.05 7.08 15.00
C THR A 132 31.77 8.24 15.66
N ILE A 133 31.14 9.41 15.75
CA ILE A 133 31.67 10.60 16.43
C ILE A 133 31.88 10.29 17.93
N MET A 134 30.91 9.67 18.58
CA MET A 134 31.02 9.26 19.99
C MET A 134 32.20 8.33 20.22
N LYS A 135 32.38 7.33 19.34
CA LYS A 135 33.57 6.44 19.43
C LYS A 135 34.89 7.20 19.26
N GLY A 136 34.88 8.27 18.48
CA GLY A 136 36.03 9.18 18.37
C GLY A 136 36.37 9.86 19.69
N TYR A 137 35.37 10.37 20.40
CA TYR A 137 35.54 10.97 21.73
C TYR A 137 36.04 9.94 22.77
N VAL A 138 35.46 8.75 22.78
CA VAL A 138 35.90 7.65 23.67
C VAL A 138 37.38 7.31 23.49
N LYS A 139 37.91 7.40 22.27
CA LYS A 139 39.35 7.14 21.99
C LYS A 139 40.26 8.29 22.47
N GLN A 140 39.72 9.46 22.75
CA GLN A 140 40.49 10.60 23.23
C GLN A 140 40.64 10.62 24.75
N ILE A 141 39.89 9.79 25.42
CA ILE A 141 39.90 9.58 26.86
C ILE A 141 40.92 8.52 27.21
#